data_cdeaecd79c6091d54e801740f08e86ef
#
_entry.id   cdeaecd79c6091d54e801740f08e86ef
#
_cell.length_a   1.000
_cell.length_b   1.000
_cell.length_c   1.000
_cell.angle_alpha   90.00
_cell.angle_beta   90.00
_cell.angle_gamma   90.00
#
_symmetry.space_group_name_H-M   'P 1'
#
loop_
_entity.id
_entity.type
_entity.pdbx_description
1 polymer ?
#
loop_
_entity_poly.entity_id
_entity_poly.type
_entity_poly.pdbx_seq_one_letter_code
_entity_poly.pdbx_strand_id
1 'polypeptide(L)'
;PQGRIYLFIDEIQNVEGWERFANSYSQDYTAEYELFISGSNSKMLSGELATLLAGRYVEFAIYPFSYTEFLGITQKENNKVHYLEYMQSSGMPELYHLSQPEVQRNYISALKDTVLLRDIIQRQNIKDAKLLEDIFVYLVNNASNLISIRNITNYFKSSGRKTSYDTIASYISYIEDTFLVHKVEKYQIKGKETIAGNCKYYINDLGFNNYLY
;
A
#
# COMPACT_ATOMS: atom_id res chain seq x y z
N PRO A 1 21.19 6.87 -31.24
CA PRO A 1 21.23 8.06 -30.37
C PRO A 1 22.55 8.06 -29.62
N GLN A 2 23.26 9.18 -29.63
CA GLN A 2 24.43 9.37 -28.78
C GLN A 2 23.89 9.90 -27.44
N GLY A 3 24.02 9.11 -26.35
CA GLY A 3 23.64 9.52 -25.01
C GLY A 3 22.87 8.43 -24.25
N ARG A 4 22.64 8.67 -22.95
CA ARG A 4 21.90 7.78 -22.06
C ARG A 4 20.41 7.79 -22.44
N ILE A 5 19.81 6.61 -22.49
CA ILE A 5 18.38 6.40 -22.81
C ILE A 5 17.64 6.10 -21.52
N TYR A 6 16.61 6.91 -21.21
CA TYR A 6 15.74 6.72 -20.05
C TYR A 6 14.43 6.07 -20.50
N LEU A 7 14.08 4.94 -19.90
CA LEU A 7 12.83 4.24 -20.14
C LEU A 7 11.98 4.29 -18.88
N PHE A 8 10.78 4.87 -18.97
CA PHE A 8 9.81 4.94 -17.87
C PHE A 8 8.63 4.06 -18.20
N ILE A 9 8.34 3.09 -17.36
CA ILE A 9 7.24 2.14 -17.53
C ILE A 9 6.41 2.13 -16.26
N ASP A 10 5.17 2.58 -16.38
CA ASP A 10 4.22 2.68 -15.30
C ASP A 10 3.30 1.45 -15.27
N GLU A 11 2.88 1.02 -14.07
CA GLU A 11 2.00 -0.13 -13.83
C GLU A 11 2.47 -1.39 -14.58
N ILE A 12 3.76 -1.67 -14.51
CA ILE A 12 4.43 -2.74 -15.28
C ILE A 12 3.82 -4.12 -15.04
N GLN A 13 3.21 -4.36 -13.88
CA GLN A 13 2.57 -5.62 -13.53
C GLN A 13 1.39 -5.99 -14.47
N ASN A 14 0.92 -5.06 -15.28
CA ASN A 14 -0.11 -5.30 -16.29
C ASN A 14 0.46 -5.89 -17.59
N VAL A 15 1.79 -6.04 -17.69
CA VAL A 15 2.48 -6.58 -18.86
C VAL A 15 2.97 -7.99 -18.55
N GLU A 16 2.47 -8.99 -19.26
CA GLU A 16 2.93 -10.37 -19.08
C GLU A 16 4.39 -10.54 -19.54
N GLY A 17 5.20 -11.16 -18.68
CA GLY A 17 6.61 -11.44 -18.97
C GLY A 17 7.53 -10.23 -18.92
N TRP A 18 7.09 -9.15 -18.29
CA TRP A 18 7.85 -7.90 -18.15
C TRP A 18 9.22 -8.09 -17.46
N GLU A 19 9.35 -9.09 -16.60
CA GLU A 19 10.59 -9.41 -15.89
C GLU A 19 11.71 -9.77 -16.87
N ARG A 20 11.38 -10.49 -17.95
CA ARG A 20 12.34 -10.84 -19.01
C ARG A 20 12.77 -9.62 -19.79
N PHE A 21 11.85 -8.72 -20.06
CA PHE A 21 12.13 -7.43 -20.68
C PHE A 21 13.08 -6.62 -19.80
N ALA A 22 12.76 -6.42 -18.52
CA ALA A 22 13.58 -5.68 -17.58
C ALA A 22 14.99 -6.27 -17.46
N ASN A 23 15.08 -7.60 -17.36
CA ASN A 23 16.37 -8.30 -17.31
C ASN A 23 17.19 -8.14 -18.59
N SER A 24 16.55 -8.16 -19.77
CA SER A 24 17.22 -7.93 -21.06
C SER A 24 17.90 -6.58 -21.11
N TYR A 25 17.19 -5.51 -20.77
CA TYR A 25 17.75 -4.17 -20.74
C TYR A 25 18.79 -3.96 -19.64
N SER A 26 18.64 -4.62 -18.49
CA SER A 26 19.63 -4.55 -17.41
C SER A 26 20.96 -5.24 -17.73
N GLN A 27 20.99 -6.09 -18.77
CA GLN A 27 22.17 -6.82 -19.24
C GLN A 27 22.73 -6.29 -20.57
N ASP A 28 22.06 -5.34 -21.20
CA ASP A 28 22.52 -4.73 -22.46
C ASP A 28 23.55 -3.64 -22.17
N TYR A 29 24.82 -4.02 -22.32
CA TYR A 29 25.95 -3.09 -22.20
C TYR A 29 26.33 -2.39 -23.52
N THR A 30 25.55 -2.58 -24.58
CA THR A 30 25.80 -1.97 -25.89
C THR A 30 25.24 -0.54 -25.97
N ALA A 31 24.29 -0.21 -25.10
CA ALA A 31 23.75 1.12 -24.94
C ALA A 31 23.59 1.47 -23.45
N GLU A 32 23.67 2.75 -23.11
CA GLU A 32 23.46 3.25 -21.76
C GLU A 32 21.97 3.40 -21.48
N TYR A 33 21.31 2.31 -21.09
CA TYR A 33 19.90 2.34 -20.66
C TYR A 33 19.79 2.60 -19.17
N GLU A 34 18.80 3.40 -18.79
CA GLU A 34 18.36 3.58 -17.42
C GLU A 34 16.85 3.32 -17.37
N LEU A 35 16.45 2.24 -16.68
CA LEU A 35 15.08 1.74 -16.67
C LEU A 35 14.41 2.10 -15.35
N PHE A 36 13.31 2.85 -15.41
CA PHE A 36 12.45 3.19 -14.28
C PHE A 36 11.12 2.47 -14.42
N ILE A 37 10.81 1.67 -13.42
CA ILE A 37 9.60 0.85 -13.40
C ILE A 37 8.78 1.25 -12.19
N SER A 38 7.49 1.52 -12.36
CA SER A 38 6.56 1.71 -11.25
C SER A 38 5.55 0.57 -11.15
N GLY A 39 4.95 0.43 -9.99
CA GLY A 39 3.85 -0.49 -9.74
C GLY A 39 3.24 -0.32 -8.35
N SER A 40 1.96 -0.63 -8.26
CA SER A 40 1.14 -0.45 -7.06
C SER A 40 1.18 -1.63 -6.07
N ASN A 41 2.08 -2.61 -6.25
CA ASN A 41 2.12 -3.81 -5.43
C ASN A 41 3.52 -4.14 -4.93
N SER A 42 3.67 -4.30 -3.60
CA SER A 42 4.95 -4.60 -2.94
C SER A 42 5.56 -5.94 -3.37
N LYS A 43 4.73 -6.95 -3.68
CA LYS A 43 5.21 -8.27 -4.12
C LYS A 43 5.78 -8.28 -5.52
N MET A 44 5.52 -7.25 -6.30
CA MET A 44 6.05 -7.12 -7.65
C MET A 44 7.58 -7.14 -7.68
N LEU A 45 8.21 -6.56 -6.64
CA LEU A 45 9.66 -6.45 -6.55
C LEU A 45 10.32 -7.52 -5.67
N SER A 46 9.55 -8.24 -4.85
CA SER A 46 10.09 -9.14 -3.83
C SER A 46 10.21 -10.62 -4.21
N GLY A 47 9.56 -11.05 -5.30
CA GLY A 47 9.50 -12.45 -5.69
C GLY A 47 10.50 -12.84 -6.79
N GLU A 48 9.97 -13.15 -7.97
CA GLU A 48 10.76 -13.57 -9.14
C GLU A 48 11.72 -12.48 -9.62
N LEU A 49 11.37 -11.20 -9.45
CA LEU A 49 12.22 -10.08 -9.86
C LEU A 49 13.52 -10.02 -9.05
N ALA A 50 13.44 -10.21 -7.74
CA ALA A 50 14.65 -10.25 -6.90
C ALA A 50 15.63 -11.35 -7.36
N THR A 51 15.08 -12.46 -7.83
CA THR A 51 15.87 -13.59 -8.37
C THR A 51 16.39 -13.29 -9.78
N LEU A 52 15.55 -12.73 -10.66
CA LEU A 52 15.90 -12.47 -12.05
C LEU A 52 16.85 -11.29 -12.22
N LEU A 53 16.65 -10.21 -11.48
CA LEU A 53 17.51 -9.03 -11.53
C LEU A 53 18.77 -9.17 -10.65
N ALA A 54 18.83 -10.19 -9.77
CA ALA A 54 20.02 -10.54 -8.99
C ALA A 54 20.70 -9.31 -8.31
N GLY A 55 19.90 -8.42 -7.71
CA GLY A 55 20.41 -7.22 -7.03
C GLY A 55 20.79 -6.03 -7.94
N ARG A 56 20.42 -6.06 -9.22
CA ARG A 56 20.70 -4.98 -10.19
C ARG A 56 19.60 -3.92 -10.23
N TYR A 57 18.89 -3.68 -9.13
CA TYR A 57 17.89 -2.64 -9.04
C TYR A 57 17.99 -1.93 -7.69
N VAL A 58 17.48 -0.72 -7.66
CA VAL A 58 17.28 0.06 -6.44
C VAL A 58 15.78 0.30 -6.30
N GLU A 59 15.23 -0.06 -5.14
CA GLU A 59 13.82 0.13 -4.84
C GLU A 59 13.61 1.46 -4.14
N PHE A 60 12.62 2.22 -4.61
CA PHE A 60 12.15 3.45 -3.99
C PHE A 60 10.67 3.29 -3.63
N ALA A 61 10.37 3.22 -2.34
CA ALA A 61 8.98 3.26 -1.87
C ALA A 61 8.49 4.71 -1.85
N ILE A 62 7.42 4.99 -2.59
CA ILE A 62 6.79 6.32 -2.63
C ILE A 62 5.59 6.30 -1.69
N TYR A 63 5.61 7.17 -0.70
CA TYR A 63 4.54 7.33 0.28
C TYR A 63 3.71 8.59 0.00
N PRO A 64 2.48 8.67 0.54
CA PRO A 64 1.77 9.94 0.64
C PRO A 64 2.61 11.01 1.33
N PHE A 65 2.32 12.27 1.09
CA PHE A 65 3.09 13.38 1.67
C PHE A 65 3.21 13.29 3.18
N SER A 66 4.42 13.37 3.67
CA SER A 66 4.73 13.59 5.08
C SER A 66 4.33 14.99 5.53
N TYR A 67 4.32 15.23 6.84
CA TYR A 67 4.03 16.57 7.37
C TYR A 67 4.99 17.64 6.82
N THR A 68 6.26 17.32 6.64
CA THR A 68 7.23 18.26 6.06
C THR A 68 6.90 18.61 4.61
N GLU A 69 6.51 17.63 3.80
CA GLU A 69 6.09 17.85 2.41
C GLU A 69 4.76 18.60 2.34
N PHE A 70 3.81 18.31 3.26
CA PHE A 70 2.59 19.09 3.41
C PHE A 70 2.89 20.58 3.68
N LEU A 71 3.80 20.89 4.60
CA LEU A 71 4.21 22.28 4.84
C LEU A 71 4.79 22.93 3.59
N GLY A 72 5.62 22.19 2.84
CA GLY A 72 6.23 22.69 1.60
C GLY A 72 5.20 23.01 0.53
N ILE A 73 4.25 22.10 0.25
CA ILE A 73 3.25 22.28 -0.82
C ILE A 73 2.21 23.35 -0.44
N THR A 74 1.86 23.46 0.84
CA THR A 74 0.88 24.45 1.34
C THR A 74 1.52 25.79 1.71
N GLN A 75 2.84 25.88 1.66
CA GLN A 75 3.62 27.07 2.07
C GLN A 75 3.30 27.52 3.51
N LYS A 76 3.10 26.56 4.42
CA LYS A 76 2.77 26.79 5.83
C LYS A 76 3.97 26.63 6.74
N GLU A 77 3.96 27.34 7.85
CA GLU A 77 4.99 27.23 8.87
C GLU A 77 4.77 26.03 9.78
N ASN A 78 5.88 25.47 10.32
CA ASN A 78 5.83 24.38 11.27
C ASN A 78 5.31 24.87 12.63
N ASN A 79 4.06 24.57 12.95
CA ASN A 79 3.43 24.84 14.24
C ASN A 79 2.33 23.83 14.56
N LYS A 80 1.82 23.88 15.81
CA LYS A 80 0.80 22.94 16.28
C LYS A 80 -0.49 23.03 15.48
N VAL A 81 -0.88 24.20 15.00
CA VAL A 81 -2.14 24.38 14.25
C VAL A 81 -2.06 23.64 12.91
N HIS A 82 -0.98 23.85 12.17
CA HIS A 82 -0.78 23.19 10.89
C HIS A 82 -0.48 21.69 11.03
N TYR A 83 0.11 21.27 12.16
CA TYR A 83 0.22 19.84 12.46
C TYR A 83 -1.17 19.18 12.66
N LEU A 84 -2.05 19.81 13.42
CA LEU A 84 -3.41 19.31 13.60
C LEU A 84 -4.22 19.32 12.30
N GLU A 85 -4.01 20.31 11.44
CA GLU A 85 -4.60 20.36 10.11
C GLU A 85 -4.13 19.18 9.25
N TYR A 86 -2.81 18.91 9.24
CA TYR A 86 -2.26 17.73 8.55
C TYR A 86 -2.88 16.44 9.06
N MET A 87 -3.01 16.28 10.38
CA MET A 87 -3.63 15.10 11.00
C MET A 87 -5.10 14.89 10.61
N GLN A 88 -5.79 15.94 10.20
CA GLN A 88 -7.19 15.92 9.75
C GLN A 88 -7.33 15.91 8.21
N SER A 89 -6.22 15.86 7.50
CA SER A 89 -6.18 15.85 6.05
C SER A 89 -5.70 14.48 5.52
N SER A 90 -5.11 14.49 4.37
CA SER A 90 -4.51 13.35 3.69
C SER A 90 -3.16 13.77 3.11
N GLY A 91 -2.24 12.84 2.99
CA GLY A 91 -0.99 13.03 2.26
C GLY A 91 -1.10 12.77 0.76
N MET A 92 -2.29 12.42 0.24
CA MET A 92 -2.48 12.18 -1.19
C MET A 92 -2.33 13.48 -1.99
N PRO A 93 -1.37 13.56 -2.95
CA PRO A 93 -1.06 14.80 -3.67
C PRO A 93 -2.25 15.44 -4.37
N GLU A 94 -3.13 14.63 -4.98
CA GLU A 94 -4.29 15.09 -5.73
C GLU A 94 -5.27 15.90 -4.89
N LEU A 95 -5.40 15.59 -3.59
CA LEU A 95 -6.32 16.30 -2.70
C LEU A 95 -6.00 17.79 -2.55
N TYR A 96 -4.75 18.20 -2.77
CA TYR A 96 -4.34 19.60 -2.71
C TYR A 96 -4.81 20.42 -3.91
N HIS A 97 -5.28 19.77 -4.96
CA HIS A 97 -5.91 20.38 -6.14
C HIS A 97 -7.44 20.40 -6.06
N LEU A 98 -8.03 19.70 -5.07
CA LEU A 98 -9.47 19.56 -4.89
C LEU A 98 -9.93 20.48 -3.74
N SER A 99 -10.67 21.54 -4.05
CA SER A 99 -11.08 22.54 -3.08
C SER A 99 -12.36 22.19 -2.28
N GLN A 100 -13.17 21.25 -2.79
CA GLN A 100 -14.46 20.91 -2.18
C GLN A 100 -14.35 19.61 -1.36
N PRO A 101 -14.76 19.61 -0.07
CA PRO A 101 -14.66 18.42 0.80
C PRO A 101 -15.41 17.20 0.26
N GLU A 102 -16.52 17.41 -0.44
CA GLU A 102 -17.28 16.31 -1.07
C GLU A 102 -16.46 15.64 -2.21
N VAL A 103 -15.78 16.46 -3.02
CA VAL A 103 -14.93 15.96 -4.11
C VAL A 103 -13.72 15.22 -3.54
N GLN A 104 -13.12 15.72 -2.46
CA GLN A 104 -12.03 15.04 -1.76
C GLN A 104 -12.49 13.68 -1.22
N ARG A 105 -13.67 13.61 -0.59
CA ARG A 105 -14.26 12.34 -0.12
C ARG A 105 -14.49 11.37 -1.26
N ASN A 106 -15.06 11.82 -2.35
CA ASN A 106 -15.32 10.99 -3.53
C ASN A 106 -14.02 10.47 -4.13
N TYR A 107 -12.96 11.29 -4.16
CA TYR A 107 -11.64 10.87 -4.63
C TYR A 107 -11.06 9.75 -3.76
N ILE A 108 -11.05 9.90 -2.43
CA ILE A 108 -10.54 8.87 -1.50
C ILE A 108 -11.37 7.59 -1.60
N SER A 109 -12.70 7.70 -1.73
CA SER A 109 -13.56 6.54 -1.95
C SER A 109 -13.23 5.81 -3.24
N ALA A 110 -13.10 6.55 -4.34
CA ALA A 110 -12.73 5.98 -5.65
C ALA A 110 -11.34 5.33 -5.61
N LEU A 111 -10.38 5.94 -4.92
CA LEU A 111 -9.04 5.37 -4.75
C LEU A 111 -9.10 4.06 -3.97
N LYS A 112 -9.81 4.02 -2.83
CA LYS A 112 -10.04 2.78 -2.07
C LYS A 112 -10.67 1.70 -2.96
N ASP A 113 -11.73 2.04 -3.68
CA ASP A 113 -12.45 1.09 -4.52
C ASP A 113 -11.56 0.57 -5.66
N THR A 114 -10.75 1.42 -6.27
CA THR A 114 -9.80 1.02 -7.30
C THR A 114 -8.76 0.04 -6.73
N VAL A 115 -8.12 0.37 -5.62
CA VAL A 115 -7.08 -0.47 -5.02
C VAL A 115 -7.66 -1.76 -4.44
N LEU A 116 -8.74 -1.67 -3.64
CA LEU A 116 -9.33 -2.86 -3.02
C LEU A 116 -10.09 -3.71 -4.02
N LEU A 117 -11.02 -3.10 -4.78
CA LEU A 117 -11.94 -3.86 -5.60
C LEU A 117 -11.32 -4.28 -6.93
N ARG A 118 -10.62 -3.40 -7.58
CA ARG A 118 -10.04 -3.70 -8.88
C ARG A 118 -8.76 -4.51 -8.74
N ASP A 119 -7.78 -4.02 -7.99
CA ASP A 119 -6.46 -4.62 -7.97
C ASP A 119 -6.42 -5.93 -7.17
N ILE A 120 -6.97 -5.95 -5.95
CA ILE A 120 -6.94 -7.17 -5.13
C ILE A 120 -7.91 -8.21 -5.65
N ILE A 121 -9.18 -7.83 -5.92
CA ILE A 121 -10.21 -8.80 -6.31
C ILE A 121 -9.86 -9.45 -7.64
N GLN A 122 -9.43 -8.68 -8.63
CA GLN A 122 -9.09 -9.23 -9.95
C GLN A 122 -7.85 -10.11 -9.90
N ARG A 123 -6.78 -9.67 -9.21
CA ARG A 123 -5.52 -10.43 -9.15
C ARG A 123 -5.62 -11.69 -8.33
N GLN A 124 -6.33 -11.64 -7.18
CA GLN A 124 -6.41 -12.75 -6.23
C GLN A 124 -7.66 -13.59 -6.39
N ASN A 125 -8.49 -13.30 -7.40
CA ASN A 125 -9.75 -14.00 -7.65
C ASN A 125 -10.62 -14.11 -6.39
N ILE A 126 -10.79 -12.98 -5.68
CA ILE A 126 -11.51 -12.90 -4.42
C ILE A 126 -12.98 -13.24 -4.60
N LYS A 127 -13.47 -14.21 -3.83
CA LYS A 127 -14.87 -14.65 -3.89
C LYS A 127 -15.81 -13.79 -3.05
N ASP A 128 -15.32 -13.25 -1.92
CA ASP A 128 -16.10 -12.42 -0.99
C ASP A 128 -15.49 -11.01 -0.91
N ALA A 129 -15.84 -10.18 -1.89
CA ALA A 129 -15.41 -8.79 -1.96
C ALA A 129 -15.86 -7.98 -0.75
N LYS A 130 -17.08 -8.27 -0.23
CA LYS A 130 -17.59 -7.56 0.95
C LYS A 130 -16.81 -7.89 2.22
N LEU A 131 -16.37 -9.13 2.37
CA LEU A 131 -15.49 -9.49 3.49
C LEU A 131 -14.14 -8.78 3.40
N LEU A 132 -13.56 -8.65 2.21
CA LEU A 132 -12.32 -7.91 2.00
C LEU A 132 -12.46 -6.44 2.43
N GLU A 133 -13.53 -5.78 1.99
CA GLU A 133 -13.84 -4.41 2.39
C GLU A 133 -14.05 -4.28 3.90
N ASP A 134 -14.84 -5.17 4.50
CA ASP A 134 -15.10 -5.16 5.94
C ASP A 134 -13.83 -5.39 6.76
N ILE A 135 -12.87 -6.20 6.27
CA ILE A 135 -11.56 -6.36 6.90
C ILE A 135 -10.76 -5.06 6.81
N PHE A 136 -10.75 -4.38 5.66
CA PHE A 136 -10.08 -3.10 5.53
C PHE A 136 -10.67 -2.06 6.50
N VAL A 137 -12.00 -1.93 6.56
CA VAL A 137 -12.69 -1.06 7.54
C VAL A 137 -12.29 -1.40 8.97
N TYR A 138 -12.24 -2.70 9.30
CA TYR A 138 -11.81 -3.15 10.63
C TYR A 138 -10.38 -2.70 10.95
N LEU A 139 -9.45 -2.84 9.99
CA LEU A 139 -8.05 -2.42 10.15
C LEU A 139 -7.93 -0.90 10.33
N VAL A 140 -8.68 -0.12 9.56
CA VAL A 140 -8.71 1.35 9.66
C VAL A 140 -9.21 1.78 11.05
N ASN A 141 -10.35 1.25 11.49
CA ASN A 141 -10.96 1.60 12.78
C ASN A 141 -10.14 1.12 14.01
N ASN A 142 -9.26 0.14 13.82
CA ASN A 142 -8.39 -0.38 14.86
C ASN A 142 -6.91 -0.05 14.61
N ALA A 143 -6.63 0.94 13.79
CA ALA A 143 -5.27 1.36 13.49
C ALA A 143 -4.50 1.67 14.78
N SER A 144 -3.22 1.26 14.83
CA SER A 144 -2.33 1.37 15.99
C SER A 144 -2.67 0.51 17.23
N ASN A 145 -3.82 -0.17 17.26
CA ASN A 145 -4.15 -1.11 18.33
C ASN A 145 -3.44 -2.46 18.11
N LEU A 146 -3.27 -3.20 19.21
CA LEU A 146 -2.77 -4.58 19.14
C LEU A 146 -3.87 -5.51 18.60
N ILE A 147 -3.58 -6.15 17.48
CA ILE A 147 -4.51 -7.01 16.76
C ILE A 147 -3.88 -8.38 16.53
N SER A 148 -4.69 -9.43 16.58
CA SER A 148 -4.32 -10.75 16.08
C SER A 148 -5.31 -11.21 15.01
N ILE A 149 -4.85 -11.96 14.04
CA ILE A 149 -5.71 -12.56 13.00
C ILE A 149 -6.83 -13.42 13.64
N ARG A 150 -6.52 -14.11 14.75
CA ARG A 150 -7.50 -14.88 15.50
C ARG A 150 -8.63 -14.00 16.05
N ASN A 151 -8.31 -12.82 16.59
CA ASN A 151 -9.32 -11.90 17.11
C ASN A 151 -10.21 -11.37 16.00
N ILE A 152 -9.63 -10.99 14.85
CA ILE A 152 -10.39 -10.58 13.66
C ILE A 152 -11.29 -11.72 13.18
N THR A 153 -10.77 -12.94 13.10
CA THR A 153 -11.56 -14.12 12.69
C THR A 153 -12.74 -14.35 13.61
N ASN A 154 -12.53 -14.25 14.93
CA ASN A 154 -13.58 -14.42 15.92
C ASN A 154 -14.63 -13.30 15.84
N TYR A 155 -14.20 -12.05 15.61
CA TYR A 155 -15.11 -10.92 15.41
C TYR A 155 -16.06 -11.17 14.23
N PHE A 156 -15.55 -11.56 13.07
CA PHE A 156 -16.39 -11.83 11.90
C PHE A 156 -17.26 -13.07 12.07
N LYS A 157 -16.79 -14.12 12.74
CA LYS A 157 -17.62 -15.30 13.07
C LYS A 157 -18.75 -14.95 14.03
N SER A 158 -18.50 -14.14 15.06
CA SER A 158 -19.53 -13.72 16.01
C SER A 158 -20.61 -12.83 15.38
N SER A 159 -20.26 -12.10 14.31
CA SER A 159 -21.22 -11.33 13.49
C SER A 159 -21.94 -12.18 12.42
N GLY A 160 -21.84 -13.50 12.50
CA GLY A 160 -22.55 -14.43 11.59
C GLY A 160 -21.86 -14.69 10.25
N ARG A 161 -20.65 -14.17 10.01
CA ARG A 161 -19.90 -14.41 8.78
C ARG A 161 -19.27 -15.81 8.78
N LYS A 162 -19.43 -16.53 7.68
CA LYS A 162 -18.71 -17.79 7.43
C LYS A 162 -17.32 -17.48 6.89
N THR A 163 -16.31 -17.54 7.77
CA THR A 163 -14.92 -17.30 7.39
C THR A 163 -13.96 -18.18 8.17
N SER A 164 -12.73 -18.31 7.73
CA SER A 164 -11.66 -19.06 8.39
C SER A 164 -10.48 -18.15 8.75
N TYR A 165 -9.60 -18.64 9.63
CA TYR A 165 -8.33 -17.97 9.93
C TYR A 165 -7.51 -17.71 8.67
N ASP A 166 -7.39 -18.73 7.79
CA ASP A 166 -6.58 -18.65 6.58
C ASP A 166 -7.15 -17.63 5.57
N THR A 167 -8.49 -17.55 5.46
CA THR A 167 -9.14 -16.54 4.62
C THR A 167 -8.84 -15.12 5.11
N ILE A 168 -8.99 -14.87 6.41
CA ILE A 168 -8.71 -13.57 7.02
C ILE A 168 -7.21 -13.22 6.85
N ALA A 169 -6.31 -14.17 7.12
CA ALA A 169 -4.88 -13.99 6.97
C ALA A 169 -4.49 -13.62 5.54
N SER A 170 -5.04 -14.34 4.55
CA SER A 170 -4.78 -14.06 3.13
C SER A 170 -5.30 -12.68 2.73
N TYR A 171 -6.52 -12.32 3.12
CA TYR A 171 -7.09 -11.02 2.77
C TYR A 171 -6.31 -9.85 3.38
N ILE A 172 -5.85 -10.00 4.64
CA ILE A 172 -4.97 -8.99 5.26
C ILE A 172 -3.65 -8.89 4.50
N SER A 173 -3.03 -10.02 4.14
CA SER A 173 -1.80 -10.01 3.34
C SER A 173 -1.99 -9.30 2.00
N TYR A 174 -3.13 -9.49 1.33
CA TYR A 174 -3.41 -8.81 0.06
C TYR A 174 -3.58 -7.30 0.23
N ILE A 175 -4.19 -6.85 1.35
CA ILE A 175 -4.30 -5.43 1.69
C ILE A 175 -2.91 -4.83 2.01
N GLU A 176 -2.06 -5.56 2.73
CA GLU A 176 -0.67 -5.15 3.00
C GLU A 176 0.12 -4.98 1.70
N ASP A 177 -0.05 -5.92 0.75
CA ASP A 177 0.64 -5.89 -0.54
C ASP A 177 0.33 -4.66 -1.40
N THR A 178 -0.82 -4.00 -1.19
CA THR A 178 -1.19 -2.77 -1.89
C THR A 178 -0.74 -1.49 -1.18
N PHE A 179 0.05 -1.59 -0.14
CA PHE A 179 0.49 -0.46 0.68
C PHE A 179 -0.64 0.35 1.35
N LEU A 180 -1.88 -0.15 1.39
CA LEU A 180 -2.97 0.53 2.11
C LEU A 180 -2.75 0.54 3.62
N VAL A 181 -2.13 -0.52 4.14
CA VAL A 181 -1.76 -0.64 5.55
C VAL A 181 -0.34 -1.17 5.69
N HIS A 182 0.31 -0.80 6.79
CA HIS A 182 1.61 -1.30 7.19
C HIS A 182 1.50 -2.12 8.46
N LYS A 183 1.95 -3.38 8.41
CA LYS A 183 2.07 -4.23 9.57
C LYS A 183 3.34 -3.90 10.34
N VAL A 184 3.23 -3.73 11.64
CA VAL A 184 4.35 -3.56 12.57
C VAL A 184 4.31 -4.68 13.60
N GLU A 185 5.33 -5.50 13.58
CA GLU A 185 5.49 -6.61 14.53
C GLU A 185 6.15 -6.14 15.82
N LYS A 186 5.85 -6.81 16.91
CA LYS A 186 6.51 -6.55 18.18
C LYS A 186 7.98 -6.96 18.09
N TYR A 187 8.88 -6.02 18.32
CA TYR A 187 10.30 -6.35 18.44
C TYR A 187 10.56 -7.13 19.74
N GLN A 188 11.21 -8.27 19.63
CA GLN A 188 11.60 -9.09 20.78
C GLN A 188 13.04 -9.59 20.65
N ILE A 189 13.86 -9.25 21.65
CA ILE A 189 15.26 -9.67 21.71
C ILE A 189 15.41 -11.21 21.86
N LYS A 190 14.42 -11.90 22.43
CA LYS A 190 14.45 -13.35 22.72
C LYS A 190 13.74 -14.26 21.71
N GLY A 191 13.32 -13.77 20.57
CA GLY A 191 13.01 -14.52 19.33
C GLY A 191 11.85 -15.52 19.31
N LYS A 192 11.26 -15.95 20.42
CA LYS A 192 10.26 -17.04 20.43
C LYS A 192 8.80 -16.61 20.25
N GLU A 193 8.45 -15.38 20.49
CA GLU A 193 7.07 -14.86 20.39
C GLU A 193 6.78 -14.05 19.12
N THR A 194 7.76 -13.84 18.27
CA THR A 194 7.60 -13.04 17.04
C THR A 194 6.71 -13.74 15.99
N ILE A 195 6.64 -15.07 16.04
CA ILE A 195 6.00 -15.89 14.98
C ILE A 195 4.46 -16.02 15.17
N ALA A 196 3.93 -15.78 16.35
CA ALA A 196 2.50 -15.97 16.66
C ALA A 196 1.87 -14.82 17.45
N GLY A 197 2.55 -13.67 17.52
CA GLY A 197 2.18 -12.57 18.40
C GLY A 197 1.15 -11.60 17.80
N ASN A 198 0.65 -10.72 18.68
CA ASN A 198 -0.13 -9.57 18.27
C ASN A 198 0.78 -8.61 17.49
N CYS A 199 0.25 -8.02 16.44
CA CYS A 199 0.89 -6.96 15.66
C CYS A 199 0.04 -5.69 15.70
N LYS A 200 0.55 -4.61 15.14
CA LYS A 200 -0.19 -3.39 14.89
C LYS A 200 -0.27 -3.16 13.39
N TYR A 201 -1.37 -2.57 12.96
CA TYR A 201 -1.51 -2.07 11.59
C TYR A 201 -1.61 -0.56 11.63
N TYR A 202 -0.90 0.10 10.73
CA TYR A 202 -0.97 1.54 10.51
C TYR A 202 -1.48 1.79 9.10
N ILE A 203 -2.36 2.76 8.96
CA ILE A 203 -2.88 3.17 7.65
C ILE A 203 -1.79 3.99 6.96
N ASN A 204 -1.60 3.74 5.67
CA ASN A 204 -0.61 4.48 4.90
C ASN A 204 -0.97 5.96 4.72
N ASP A 205 -2.27 6.27 4.67
CA ASP A 205 -2.75 7.64 4.55
C ASP A 205 -3.95 7.91 5.46
N LEU A 206 -3.90 9.04 6.19
CA LEU A 206 -4.95 9.46 7.11
C LEU A 206 -6.28 9.79 6.41
N GLY A 207 -6.25 10.07 5.11
CA GLY A 207 -7.45 10.32 4.32
C GLY A 207 -8.44 9.16 4.37
N PHE A 208 -7.97 7.92 4.43
CA PHE A 208 -8.86 6.77 4.56
C PHE A 208 -9.66 6.79 5.87
N ASN A 209 -9.11 7.31 6.95
CA ASN A 209 -9.83 7.49 8.21
C ASN A 209 -10.67 8.76 8.23
N ASN A 210 -10.13 9.87 7.73
CA ASN A 210 -10.74 11.19 7.87
C ASN A 210 -11.93 11.43 6.92
N TYR A 211 -11.90 10.80 5.73
CA TYR A 211 -12.91 11.02 4.69
C TYR A 211 -13.92 9.88 4.52
N LEU A 212 -13.59 8.64 4.98
CA LEU A 212 -14.45 7.47 4.77
C LEU A 212 -15.16 7.02 6.04
N TYR A 213 -14.58 7.21 7.19
CA TYR A 213 -15.06 6.73 8.49
C TYR A 213 -14.89 7.78 9.57
#